data_9ede24ca1e63cf617453f3442fc0b4c6
#
_entry.id   9ede24ca1e63cf617453f3442fc0b4c6
#
_cell.length_a   1.000
_cell.length_b   1.000
_cell.length_c   1.000
_cell.angle_alpha   90.00
_cell.angle_beta   90.00
_cell.angle_gamma   90.00
#
_symmetry.space_group_name_H-M   'P 1'
#
loop_
_entity.id
_entity.type
_entity.pdbx_description
1 polymer ?
#
loop_
_entity_poly.entity_id
_entity_poly.type
_entity_poly.pdbx_seq_one_letter_code
_entity_poly.pdbx_strand_id
1 'polypeptide(L)'
;HIEAIDLIAHRGKRGETYAIGGHHELKNIDLVRLLCKILDTKLNRPAGTSQELIRFVKDRPGHDQRYAIDPAKLENELGWSPKVDTTQGMELTVDWYLKEKEWLEGVTSGAYQAYYELQYQNR
;
A
#
# COMPACT_ATOMS: atom_id res chain seq x y z
N HIS A 1 -0.99 -8.45 -7.22
CA HIS A 1 -2.34 -7.93 -7.50
C HIS A 1 -2.67 -8.04 -8.98
N ILE A 2 -1.83 -7.53 -9.91
CA ILE A 2 -2.06 -7.58 -11.37
C ILE A 2 -2.21 -9.02 -11.87
N GLU A 3 -1.37 -9.96 -11.43
CA GLU A 3 -1.50 -11.38 -11.79
C GLU A 3 -2.87 -11.96 -11.38
N ALA A 4 -3.40 -11.54 -10.22
CA ALA A 4 -4.73 -11.97 -9.79
C ALA A 4 -5.84 -11.41 -10.69
N ILE A 5 -5.74 -10.13 -11.07
CA ILE A 5 -6.70 -9.50 -12.00
C ILE A 5 -6.68 -10.22 -13.35
N ASP A 6 -5.50 -10.46 -13.91
CA ASP A 6 -5.33 -11.17 -15.19
C ASP A 6 -5.94 -12.58 -15.12
N LEU A 7 -5.65 -13.32 -14.05
CA LEU A 7 -6.20 -14.66 -13.83
C LEU A 7 -7.73 -14.65 -13.73
N ILE A 8 -8.31 -13.69 -12.98
CA ILE A 8 -9.76 -13.54 -12.86
C ILE A 8 -10.40 -13.20 -14.21
N ALA A 9 -9.79 -12.30 -14.99
CA ALA A 9 -10.28 -11.93 -16.30
C ALA A 9 -10.35 -13.12 -17.27
N HIS A 10 -9.39 -14.05 -17.20
CA HIS A 10 -9.31 -15.18 -18.10
C HIS A 10 -10.04 -16.45 -17.59
N ARG A 11 -10.12 -16.65 -16.27
CA ARG A 11 -10.59 -17.90 -15.68
C ARG A 11 -11.71 -17.74 -14.64
N GLY A 12 -12.02 -16.51 -14.23
CA GLY A 12 -13.09 -16.22 -13.30
C GLY A 12 -14.47 -16.54 -13.89
N LYS A 13 -15.40 -16.92 -13.03
CA LYS A 13 -16.79 -17.13 -13.44
C LYS A 13 -17.48 -15.78 -13.68
N ARG A 14 -18.17 -15.65 -14.79
CA ARG A 14 -18.91 -14.42 -15.13
C ARG A 14 -19.99 -14.11 -14.09
N GLY A 15 -20.09 -12.88 -13.68
CA GLY A 15 -21.05 -12.42 -12.67
C GLY A 15 -20.62 -12.65 -11.23
N GLU A 16 -19.45 -13.26 -10.98
CA GLU A 16 -18.92 -13.51 -9.65
C GLU A 16 -17.96 -12.41 -9.21
N THR A 17 -17.87 -12.20 -7.89
CA THR A 17 -16.93 -11.29 -7.27
C THR A 17 -15.80 -12.07 -6.63
N TYR A 18 -14.57 -11.64 -6.84
CA TYR A 18 -13.36 -12.19 -6.23
C TYR A 18 -12.64 -11.09 -5.44
N ALA A 19 -12.47 -11.31 -4.14
CA ALA A 19 -11.65 -10.45 -3.30
C ALA A 19 -10.17 -10.80 -3.48
N ILE A 20 -9.32 -9.80 -3.69
CA ILE A 20 -7.86 -9.98 -3.85
C ILE A 20 -7.19 -9.39 -2.62
N GLY A 21 -6.60 -10.23 -1.80
CA GLY A 21 -5.91 -9.83 -0.58
C GLY A 21 -4.80 -10.80 -0.19
N GLY A 22 -4.10 -10.45 0.87
CA GLY A 22 -3.13 -11.31 1.54
C GLY A 22 -3.65 -11.70 2.93
N HIS A 23 -3.04 -12.71 3.55
CA HIS A 23 -3.40 -13.18 4.89
C HIS A 23 -2.77 -12.34 6.02
N HIS A 24 -2.15 -11.21 5.68
CA HIS A 24 -1.46 -10.33 6.64
C HIS A 24 -2.34 -9.13 6.98
N GLU A 25 -2.99 -9.22 8.15
CA GLU A 25 -3.76 -8.12 8.71
C GLU A 25 -2.87 -7.31 9.66
N LEU A 26 -2.58 -6.08 9.29
CA LEU A 26 -1.83 -5.15 10.13
C LEU A 26 -2.70 -3.93 10.47
N LYS A 27 -2.54 -3.42 11.69
CA LYS A 27 -3.07 -2.10 12.03
C LYS A 27 -2.26 -1.05 11.25
N ASN A 28 -2.92 0.04 10.87
CA ASN A 28 -2.27 1.13 10.14
C ASN A 28 -0.99 1.62 10.83
N ILE A 29 -1.01 1.75 12.16
CA ILE A 29 0.17 2.20 12.92
C ILE A 29 1.32 1.19 12.86
N ASP A 30 1.03 -0.11 12.83
CA ASP A 30 2.07 -1.14 12.77
C ASP A 30 2.71 -1.19 11.37
N LEU A 31 1.91 -0.97 10.31
CA LEU A 31 2.43 -0.81 8.94
C LEU A 31 3.33 0.43 8.83
N VAL A 32 2.93 1.56 9.42
CA VAL A 32 3.75 2.78 9.43
C VAL A 32 5.05 2.58 10.19
N ARG A 33 5.03 1.88 11.33
CA ARG A 33 6.25 1.54 12.08
C ARG A 33 7.18 0.62 11.31
N LEU A 34 6.62 -0.37 10.60
CA LEU A 34 7.40 -1.24 9.73
C LEU A 34 8.07 -0.42 8.62
N LEU A 35 7.35 0.47 7.96
CA LEU A 35 7.89 1.38 6.95
C LEU A 35 9.03 2.23 7.51
N CYS A 36 8.85 2.85 8.69
CA CYS A 36 9.89 3.64 9.34
C CYS A 36 11.16 2.81 9.62
N LYS A 37 10.99 1.58 10.11
CA LYS A 37 12.11 0.66 10.37
C LYS A 37 12.88 0.33 9.09
N ILE A 38 12.17 0.02 8.01
CA ILE A 38 12.77 -0.28 6.70
C ILE A 38 13.55 0.94 6.20
N LEU A 39 12.97 2.13 6.26
CA LEU A 39 13.62 3.38 5.85
C LEU A 39 14.89 3.66 6.66
N ASP A 40 14.85 3.54 7.98
CA ASP A 40 16.04 3.75 8.82
C ASP A 40 17.17 2.80 8.43
N THR A 41 16.84 1.52 8.19
CA THR A 41 17.80 0.52 7.74
C THR A 41 18.40 0.86 6.36
N LYS A 42 17.55 1.15 5.37
CA LYS A 42 17.97 1.42 3.98
C LYS A 42 18.78 2.71 3.85
N LEU A 43 18.51 3.69 4.70
CA LEU A 43 19.19 4.99 4.72
C LEU A 43 20.34 5.07 5.73
N ASN A 44 20.70 3.94 6.37
CA ASN A 44 21.76 3.86 7.41
C ASN A 44 21.54 4.90 8.54
N ARG A 45 20.29 5.08 8.97
CA ARG A 45 19.92 5.97 10.08
C ARG A 45 19.87 5.20 11.40
N PRO A 46 20.05 5.87 12.55
CA PRO A 46 19.78 5.24 13.84
C PRO A 46 18.33 4.73 13.91
N ALA A 47 18.16 3.55 14.52
CA ALA A 47 16.83 2.95 14.66
C ALA A 47 15.87 3.88 15.40
N GLY A 48 14.68 4.09 14.86
CA GLY A 48 13.64 4.96 15.44
C GLY A 48 13.63 6.37 14.90
N THR A 49 14.65 6.81 14.16
CA THR A 49 14.73 8.18 13.59
C THR A 49 13.48 8.52 12.79
N SER A 50 13.05 7.64 11.87
CA SER A 50 11.86 7.89 11.05
C SER A 50 10.57 7.80 11.87
N GLN A 51 10.53 7.05 12.97
CA GLN A 51 9.35 6.97 13.84
C GLN A 51 9.06 8.29 14.57
N GLU A 52 10.06 9.13 14.82
CA GLU A 52 9.88 10.46 15.42
C GLU A 52 9.03 11.41 14.56
N LEU A 53 8.88 11.09 13.27
CA LEU A 53 8.04 11.84 12.34
C LEU A 53 6.55 11.51 12.47
N ILE A 54 6.18 10.43 13.17
CA ILE A 54 4.79 10.04 13.34
C ILE A 54 4.04 11.10 14.14
N ARG A 55 2.94 11.60 13.57
CA ARG A 55 2.05 12.56 14.23
C ARG A 55 0.62 12.00 14.21
N PHE A 56 0.00 11.99 15.39
CA PHE A 56 -1.40 11.65 15.51
C PHE A 56 -2.24 12.91 15.28
N VAL A 57 -3.24 12.79 14.44
CA VAL A 57 -4.19 13.86 14.11
C VAL A 57 -5.60 13.41 14.45
N LYS A 58 -6.56 14.36 14.45
CA LYS A 58 -7.98 14.01 14.61
C LYS A 58 -8.40 13.09 13.45
N ASP A 59 -8.91 11.94 13.80
CA ASP A 59 -9.32 10.93 12.82
C ASP A 59 -10.66 11.31 12.16
N ARG A 60 -10.87 10.80 10.94
CA ARG A 60 -12.17 10.91 10.26
C ARG A 60 -13.15 9.89 10.83
N PRO A 61 -14.47 10.21 10.89
CA PRO A 61 -15.47 9.23 11.29
C PRO A 61 -15.46 7.99 10.38
N GLY A 62 -15.51 6.79 10.96
CA GLY A 62 -15.55 5.54 10.22
C GLY A 62 -14.24 5.13 9.55
N HIS A 63 -13.10 5.62 10.04
CA HIS A 63 -11.80 5.22 9.51
C HIS A 63 -11.42 3.81 9.99
N ASP A 64 -11.04 2.95 9.05
CA ASP A 64 -10.62 1.59 9.34
C ASP A 64 -9.29 1.57 10.11
N GLN A 65 -9.26 0.88 11.25
CA GLN A 65 -8.04 0.69 12.02
C GLN A 65 -7.08 -0.31 11.36
N ARG A 66 -7.63 -1.23 10.58
CA ARG A 66 -6.93 -2.25 9.80
C ARG A 66 -7.74 -2.60 8.56
N TYR A 67 -7.06 -3.07 7.56
CA TYR A 67 -7.67 -3.64 6.37
C TYR A 67 -7.55 -5.16 6.43
N ALA A 68 -8.66 -5.85 6.27
CA ALA A 68 -8.75 -7.30 6.24
C ALA A 68 -9.56 -7.71 5.02
N ILE A 69 -8.99 -8.55 4.17
CA ILE A 69 -9.64 -9.07 2.96
C ILE A 69 -9.46 -10.58 2.96
N ASP A 70 -10.57 -11.31 2.82
CA ASP A 70 -10.57 -12.77 2.69
C ASP A 70 -10.41 -13.17 1.22
N PRO A 71 -9.25 -13.71 0.79
CA PRO A 71 -9.01 -14.17 -0.56
C PRO A 71 -9.44 -15.62 -0.80
N ALA A 72 -10.03 -16.30 0.16
CA ALA A 72 -10.26 -17.77 0.14
C ALA A 72 -10.99 -18.24 -1.13
N LYS A 73 -11.96 -17.48 -1.63
CA LYS A 73 -12.65 -17.83 -2.87
C LYS A 73 -11.71 -17.83 -4.08
N LEU A 74 -10.87 -16.83 -4.19
CA LEU A 74 -9.89 -16.72 -5.27
C LEU A 74 -8.87 -17.87 -5.20
N GLU A 75 -8.40 -18.18 -4.01
CA GLU A 75 -7.47 -19.27 -3.77
C GLU A 75 -8.06 -20.63 -4.10
N ASN A 76 -9.27 -20.91 -3.62
CA ASN A 76 -9.92 -22.20 -3.80
C ASN A 76 -10.40 -22.43 -5.23
N GLU A 77 -10.92 -21.42 -5.90
CA GLU A 77 -11.50 -21.57 -7.24
C GLU A 77 -10.47 -21.41 -8.35
N LEU A 78 -9.49 -20.53 -8.20
CA LEU A 78 -8.52 -20.19 -9.26
C LEU A 78 -7.08 -20.56 -8.92
N GLY A 79 -6.79 -20.99 -7.69
CA GLY A 79 -5.48 -21.44 -7.25
C GLY A 79 -4.45 -20.30 -7.14
N TRP A 80 -4.90 -19.07 -6.96
CA TRP A 80 -4.00 -17.92 -6.79
C TRP A 80 -3.76 -17.65 -5.31
N SER A 81 -2.51 -17.36 -4.98
CA SER A 81 -2.13 -16.84 -3.66
C SER A 81 -1.03 -15.78 -3.81
N PRO A 82 -0.90 -14.84 -2.85
CA PRO A 82 0.17 -13.84 -2.88
C PRO A 82 1.53 -14.52 -2.75
N LYS A 83 2.49 -14.13 -3.62
CA LYS A 83 3.86 -14.68 -3.66
C LYS A 83 4.83 -13.91 -2.78
N VAL A 84 4.46 -12.71 -2.37
CA VAL A 84 5.30 -11.76 -1.63
C VAL A 84 4.60 -11.44 -0.32
N ASP A 85 5.28 -11.63 0.80
CA ASP A 85 4.75 -11.22 2.10
C ASP A 85 4.79 -9.70 2.30
N THR A 86 4.12 -9.21 3.33
CA THR A 86 4.00 -7.76 3.58
C THR A 86 5.35 -7.10 3.83
N THR A 87 6.25 -7.73 4.58
CA THR A 87 7.57 -7.15 4.89
C THR A 87 8.40 -7.04 3.63
N GLN A 88 8.51 -8.13 2.87
CA GLN A 88 9.22 -8.15 1.61
C GLN A 88 8.62 -7.16 0.59
N GLY A 89 7.29 -7.09 0.51
CA GLY A 89 6.60 -6.14 -0.37
C GLY A 89 6.88 -4.69 0.00
N MET A 90 6.91 -4.37 1.30
CA MET A 90 7.27 -3.04 1.77
C MET A 90 8.74 -2.69 1.48
N GLU A 91 9.67 -3.65 1.66
CA GLU A 91 11.07 -3.44 1.31
C GLU A 91 11.27 -3.14 -0.18
N LEU A 92 10.64 -3.93 -1.06
CA LEU A 92 10.67 -3.71 -2.50
C LEU A 92 10.07 -2.35 -2.89
N THR A 93 8.99 -1.96 -2.23
CA THR A 93 8.33 -0.67 -2.46
C THR A 93 9.24 0.49 -2.06
N VAL A 94 9.86 0.42 -0.88
CA VAL A 94 10.81 1.43 -0.41
C VAL A 94 12.01 1.53 -1.35
N ASP A 95 12.59 0.40 -1.75
CA ASP A 95 13.70 0.37 -2.70
C ASP A 95 13.34 1.06 -4.01
N TRP A 96 12.14 0.81 -4.52
CA TRP A 96 11.66 1.44 -5.74
C TRP A 96 11.56 2.97 -5.58
N TYR A 97 10.94 3.47 -4.51
CA TYR A 97 10.84 4.91 -4.26
C TYR A 97 12.21 5.59 -4.05
N LEU A 98 13.14 4.90 -3.41
CA LEU A 98 14.50 5.44 -3.22
C LEU A 98 15.29 5.51 -4.53
N LYS A 99 14.99 4.62 -5.47
CA LYS A 99 15.63 4.56 -6.79
C LYS A 99 15.00 5.54 -7.79
N GLU A 100 13.67 5.60 -7.87
CA GLU A 100 12.91 6.32 -8.89
C GLU A 100 12.67 7.80 -8.51
N LYS A 101 13.75 8.54 -8.25
CA LYS A 101 13.70 9.94 -7.81
C LYS A 101 13.08 10.88 -8.83
N GLU A 102 13.42 10.72 -10.11
CA GLU A 102 12.89 11.56 -11.19
C GLU A 102 11.36 11.41 -11.30
N TRP A 103 10.85 10.19 -11.15
CA TRP A 103 9.41 9.95 -11.13
C TRP A 103 8.77 10.63 -9.91
N LEU A 104 9.37 10.50 -8.72
CA LEU A 104 8.88 11.10 -7.51
C LEU A 104 8.85 12.64 -7.60
N GLU A 105 9.91 13.24 -8.12
CA GLU A 105 9.99 14.69 -8.37
C GLU A 105 8.89 15.13 -9.35
N GLY A 106 8.62 14.37 -10.41
CA GLY A 106 7.57 14.64 -11.36
C GLY A 106 6.17 14.66 -10.75
N VAL A 107 5.84 13.70 -9.87
CA VAL A 107 4.52 13.63 -9.21
C VAL A 107 4.37 14.60 -8.05
N THR A 108 5.46 14.98 -7.38
CA THR A 108 5.44 15.95 -6.26
C THR A 108 5.69 17.39 -6.71
N SER A 109 5.97 17.62 -8.00
CA SER A 109 6.09 18.96 -8.57
C SER A 109 4.80 19.76 -8.41
N GLY A 110 4.90 21.10 -8.37
CA GLY A 110 3.76 22.00 -8.14
C GLY A 110 2.56 21.82 -9.11
N ALA A 111 2.74 21.14 -10.23
CA ALA A 111 1.66 20.81 -11.16
C ALA A 111 0.57 19.91 -10.52
N TYR A 112 0.94 18.97 -9.66
CA TYR A 112 -0.03 18.15 -8.92
C TYR A 112 -0.78 18.99 -7.88
N GLN A 113 -0.11 19.89 -7.20
CA GLN A 113 -0.75 20.77 -6.21
C GLN A 113 -1.78 21.71 -6.87
N ALA A 114 -1.44 22.30 -8.00
CA ALA A 114 -2.38 23.12 -8.77
C ALA A 114 -3.61 22.32 -9.23
N TYR A 115 -3.44 21.08 -9.68
CA TYR A 115 -4.54 20.19 -10.02
C TYR A 115 -5.41 19.85 -8.80
N TYR A 116 -4.78 19.55 -7.67
CA TYR A 116 -5.47 19.24 -6.41
C TYR A 116 -6.30 20.42 -5.91
N GLU A 117 -5.74 21.62 -5.92
CA GLU A 117 -6.44 22.85 -5.57
C GLU A 117 -7.66 23.09 -6.47
N LEU A 118 -7.51 22.90 -7.79
CA LEU A 118 -8.59 23.08 -8.76
C LEU A 118 -9.76 22.11 -8.54
N GLN A 119 -9.47 20.87 -8.11
CA GLN A 119 -10.47 19.82 -7.92
C GLN A 119 -11.16 19.85 -6.54
N TYR A 120 -10.49 20.36 -5.50
CA TYR A 120 -10.94 20.19 -4.12
C TYR A 120 -11.19 21.48 -3.34
N GLN A 121 -10.78 22.66 -3.83
CA GLN A 121 -11.07 23.95 -3.17
C GLN A 121 -12.54 24.38 -3.28
N ASN A 122 -13.35 23.75 -4.12
CA ASN A 122 -14.76 24.06 -4.33
C ASN A 122 -15.73 23.02 -3.78
N ARG A 123 -15.33 22.26 -2.74
CA ARG A 123 -16.23 21.31 -2.06
C ARG A 123 -16.38 21.62 -0.59
#